data_a069eb91fe30bb68226b88df3824fa1e
#
_entry.id   a069eb91fe30bb68226b88df3824fa1e
#
_cell.length_a   1.000
_cell.length_b   1.000
_cell.length_c   1.000
_cell.angle_alpha   90.00
_cell.angle_beta   90.00
_cell.angle_gamma   90.00
#
_symmetry.space_group_name_H-M   'P 1'
#
loop_
_entity.id
_entity.type
_entity.pdbx_description
1 polymer ?
#
loop_
_entity_poly.entity_id
_entity_poly.type
_entity_poly.pdbx_seq_one_letter_code
_entity_poly.pdbx_strand_id
1 'polypeptide(L)'
;MGMSIKFEIKIYVSKGVAMDSGTENAVSSGMFLKSAAKEMSSLKNSLSYSTLENYKTALRALKQYLKHDISIDRIDKLTLKGFERWLRAKNLCINTTSCYMRSIRALLNRLSVKNKDHVFDGIYTGRAKTEKRAIAEADIIRIKRLKLRPGLFQTLVRDIFLFCYYAMGMPFVDVAFLRRSQICGNQLVYYRHKTGQRVVVPLEPCMLEIIERYRSDSDYVFPLLKSLNPQIAYQEYLKKLNSYNRSLKSIAKKAGLPIRLTSYTARHTWASVAYGSNVELPVISKALGHSNPRTTLTYIKDINDNRLAQASHLILSRVQNEIC
;
A
#
# COMPACT_ATOMS: atom_id res chain seq x y z
N MET A 1 3.94 6.70 -38.82
CA MET A 1 5.12 7.14 -38.05
C MET A 1 4.68 7.31 -36.58
N GLY A 2 4.92 6.32 -35.77
CA GLY A 2 4.51 6.31 -34.36
C GLY A 2 5.69 6.71 -33.47
N MET A 3 5.58 7.84 -32.80
CA MET A 3 6.54 8.24 -31.76
C MET A 3 6.24 7.45 -30.49
N SER A 4 7.10 6.49 -30.17
CA SER A 4 7.10 5.76 -28.92
C SER A 4 7.80 6.60 -27.86
N ILE A 5 7.04 7.16 -26.92
CA ILE A 5 7.61 7.85 -25.74
C ILE A 5 7.94 6.76 -24.72
N LYS A 6 9.20 6.37 -24.64
CA LYS A 6 9.73 5.54 -23.55
C LYS A 6 9.87 6.37 -22.29
N PHE A 7 9.06 6.07 -21.28
CA PHE A 7 9.29 6.53 -19.93
C PHE A 7 10.31 5.60 -19.24
N GLU A 8 11.56 5.99 -19.21
CA GLU A 8 12.55 5.34 -18.34
C GLU A 8 12.34 5.76 -16.88
N ILE A 9 11.86 4.84 -16.06
CA ILE A 9 11.90 4.98 -14.61
C ILE A 9 13.28 4.44 -14.16
N LYS A 10 14.25 5.32 -13.99
CA LYS A 10 15.53 4.96 -13.36
C LYS A 10 15.31 4.68 -11.88
N ILE A 11 15.35 3.42 -11.52
CA ILE A 11 15.44 2.96 -10.12
C ILE A 11 16.91 2.99 -9.76
N TYR A 12 17.34 4.02 -9.03
CA TYR A 12 18.68 4.05 -8.42
C TYR A 12 18.68 3.15 -7.18
N VAL A 13 19.18 1.93 -7.33
CA VAL A 13 19.70 1.13 -6.22
C VAL A 13 21.12 1.61 -6.00
N SER A 14 21.37 2.45 -5.01
CA SER A 14 22.72 2.84 -4.62
C SER A 14 23.39 1.65 -3.94
N LYS A 15 24.23 0.93 -4.67
CA LYS A 15 25.33 0.15 -4.09
C LYS A 15 26.31 1.15 -3.50
N GLY A 16 26.65 0.96 -2.22
CA GLY A 16 27.66 1.79 -1.55
C GLY A 16 28.98 1.78 -2.31
N VAL A 17 29.42 2.96 -2.70
CA VAL A 17 30.81 3.22 -3.09
C VAL A 17 31.52 3.65 -1.81
N ALA A 18 32.51 2.87 -1.42
CA ALA A 18 33.48 3.29 -0.41
C ALA A 18 34.19 4.56 -0.93
N MET A 19 34.08 5.65 -0.23
CA MET A 19 34.89 6.83 -0.44
C MET A 19 35.87 6.99 0.69
N ASP A 20 37.03 7.23 0.21
CA ASP A 20 38.33 7.42 0.89
C ASP A 20 38.31 8.57 1.92
N SER A 21 39.21 8.43 2.87
CA SER A 21 39.46 9.29 4.01
C SER A 21 39.78 10.74 3.65
N GLY A 22 39.22 11.68 4.41
CA GLY A 22 39.83 12.97 4.64
C GLY A 22 38.97 14.17 4.31
N THR A 23 38.03 14.49 5.17
CA THR A 23 37.71 15.85 5.64
C THR A 23 36.78 15.75 6.86
N GLU A 24 37.24 16.21 8.00
CA GLU A 24 36.43 16.47 9.17
C GLU A 24 35.39 17.51 8.81
N ASN A 25 34.22 17.07 8.36
CA ASN A 25 33.05 17.95 8.20
C ASN A 25 32.42 18.18 9.55
N ALA A 26 32.51 19.41 10.00
CA ALA A 26 31.84 19.96 11.16
C ALA A 26 30.42 19.44 11.27
N VAL A 27 30.08 18.83 12.41
CA VAL A 27 28.72 18.45 12.78
C VAL A 27 27.87 19.71 12.69
N SER A 28 26.95 19.79 11.74
CA SER A 28 26.09 20.94 11.57
C SER A 28 25.20 21.10 12.82
N SER A 29 25.46 22.09 13.64
CA SER A 29 24.68 22.54 14.78
C SER A 29 23.29 23.08 14.40
N GLY A 30 22.66 22.44 13.41
CA GLY A 30 21.38 22.89 12.85
C GLY A 30 20.18 22.50 13.70
N MET A 31 19.13 23.31 13.60
CA MET A 31 17.82 23.01 14.21
C MET A 31 17.14 21.89 13.43
N PHE A 32 16.63 20.86 14.13
CA PHE A 32 16.18 19.61 13.50
C PHE A 32 14.97 19.80 12.57
N LEU A 33 13.92 20.47 13.04
CA LEU A 33 12.69 20.62 12.24
C LEU A 33 12.95 21.43 10.97
N LYS A 34 13.77 22.48 11.06
CA LYS A 34 14.17 23.31 9.92
C LYS A 34 15.03 22.53 8.92
N SER A 35 16.01 21.78 9.40
CA SER A 35 16.90 20.97 8.56
C SER A 35 16.13 19.82 7.89
N ALA A 36 15.24 19.14 8.63
CA ALA A 36 14.39 18.08 8.07
C ALA A 36 13.40 18.62 7.02
N ALA A 37 12.85 19.81 7.22
CA ALA A 37 11.97 20.45 6.24
C ALA A 37 12.73 20.82 4.95
N LYS A 38 13.97 21.31 5.06
CA LYS A 38 14.84 21.60 3.93
C LYS A 38 15.19 20.32 3.17
N GLU A 39 15.58 19.26 3.89
CA GLU A 39 15.89 17.94 3.30
C GLU A 39 14.66 17.37 2.57
N MET A 40 13.46 17.45 3.14
CA MET A 40 12.23 17.01 2.46
C MET A 40 11.93 17.80 1.19
N SER A 41 12.29 19.08 1.13
CA SER A 41 12.09 19.89 -0.07
C SER A 41 13.01 19.44 -1.21
N SER A 42 14.27 19.08 -0.90
CA SER A 42 15.21 18.52 -1.88
C SER A 42 14.77 17.15 -2.41
N LEU A 43 14.10 16.36 -1.57
CA LEU A 43 13.63 15.00 -1.89
C LEU A 43 12.27 14.95 -2.63
N LYS A 44 11.65 16.10 -2.89
CA LYS A 44 10.29 16.17 -3.47
C LYS A 44 10.15 15.41 -4.79
N ASN A 45 11.20 15.34 -5.60
CA ASN A 45 11.20 14.68 -6.89
C ASN A 45 11.75 13.23 -6.85
N SER A 46 12.41 12.84 -5.76
CA SER A 46 13.05 11.51 -5.63
C SER A 46 12.24 10.52 -4.78
N LEU A 47 11.35 11.01 -3.93
CA LEU A 47 10.52 10.17 -3.08
C LEU A 47 9.07 10.11 -3.55
N SER A 48 8.40 8.98 -3.25
CA SER A 48 6.97 8.87 -3.49
C SER A 48 6.18 9.90 -2.66
N TYR A 49 5.08 10.39 -3.22
CA TYR A 49 4.19 11.33 -2.52
C TYR A 49 3.74 10.80 -1.15
N SER A 50 3.45 9.49 -1.03
CA SER A 50 3.04 8.88 0.24
C SER A 50 4.14 8.90 1.29
N THR A 51 5.41 8.72 0.88
CA THR A 51 6.57 8.81 1.79
C THR A 51 6.75 10.23 2.30
N LEU A 52 6.66 11.22 1.40
CA LEU A 52 6.73 12.64 1.78
C LEU A 52 5.61 13.04 2.74
N GLU A 53 4.38 12.58 2.51
CA GLU A 53 3.25 12.85 3.41
C GLU A 53 3.43 12.19 4.79
N ASN A 54 4.01 10.99 4.85
CA ASN A 54 4.37 10.36 6.12
C ASN A 54 5.41 11.19 6.87
N TYR A 55 6.45 11.68 6.19
CA TYR A 55 7.47 12.55 6.80
C TYR A 55 6.86 13.87 7.32
N LYS A 56 6.06 14.55 6.49
CA LYS A 56 5.35 15.77 6.89
C LYS A 56 4.48 15.55 8.13
N THR A 57 3.75 14.44 8.15
CA THR A 57 2.86 14.13 9.26
C THR A 57 3.64 13.84 10.55
N ALA A 58 4.73 13.08 10.45
CA ALA A 58 5.61 12.78 11.58
C ALA A 58 6.28 14.06 12.13
N LEU A 59 6.81 14.93 11.24
CA LEU A 59 7.42 16.21 11.66
C LEU A 59 6.40 17.16 12.29
N ARG A 60 5.18 17.22 11.75
CA ARG A 60 4.10 18.03 12.34
C ARG A 60 3.76 17.55 13.75
N ALA A 61 3.67 16.23 13.95
CA ALA A 61 3.43 15.64 15.26
C ALA A 61 4.59 15.91 16.22
N LEU A 62 5.83 15.76 15.76
CA LEU A 62 7.01 16.05 16.59
C LEU A 62 7.09 17.53 16.97
N LYS A 63 6.79 18.45 16.03
CA LYS A 63 6.70 19.90 16.34
C LYS A 63 5.65 20.20 17.42
N GLN A 64 4.50 19.53 17.38
CA GLN A 64 3.47 19.67 18.43
C GLN A 64 3.94 19.18 19.80
N TYR A 65 4.73 18.11 19.83
CA TYR A 65 5.31 17.58 21.06
C TYR A 65 6.39 18.50 21.62
N LEU A 66 7.34 18.91 20.79
CA LEU A 66 8.47 19.74 21.22
C LEU A 66 8.10 21.18 21.53
N LYS A 67 6.98 21.70 20.96
CA LYS A 67 6.51 23.08 21.00
C LYS A 67 7.43 24.08 20.27
N HIS A 68 8.74 23.89 20.28
CA HIS A 68 9.77 24.68 19.59
C HIS A 68 10.73 23.76 18.84
N ASP A 69 11.55 24.30 17.98
CA ASP A 69 12.60 23.55 17.30
C ASP A 69 13.79 23.35 18.26
N ILE A 70 14.45 22.23 18.16
CA ILE A 70 15.62 21.90 18.98
C ILE A 70 16.83 21.55 18.13
N SER A 71 18.02 21.72 18.68
CA SER A 71 19.23 21.29 17.99
C SER A 71 19.17 19.79 17.67
N ILE A 72 19.76 19.40 16.55
CA ILE A 72 19.82 17.99 16.11
C ILE A 72 20.44 17.12 17.22
N ASP A 73 21.44 17.62 17.93
CA ASP A 73 22.14 16.88 18.97
C ASP A 73 21.29 16.61 20.22
N ARG A 74 20.27 17.42 20.44
CA ARG A 74 19.30 17.24 21.52
C ARG A 74 18.20 16.22 21.22
N ILE A 75 18.19 15.64 20.00
CA ILE A 75 17.28 14.52 19.69
C ILE A 75 17.92 13.24 20.21
N ASP A 76 17.73 12.99 21.48
CA ASP A 76 18.23 11.82 22.18
C ASP A 76 17.15 10.73 22.39
N LYS A 77 17.54 9.63 22.98
CA LYS A 77 16.65 8.50 23.32
C LYS A 77 15.50 8.92 24.25
N LEU A 78 15.78 9.84 25.19
CA LEU A 78 14.78 10.30 26.15
C LEU A 78 13.69 11.12 25.48
N THR A 79 14.10 12.05 24.60
CA THR A 79 13.19 12.86 23.76
C THR A 79 12.30 11.98 22.89
N LEU A 80 12.86 10.95 22.21
CA LEU A 80 12.08 10.08 21.35
C LEU A 80 11.16 9.14 22.15
N LYS A 81 11.57 8.63 23.28
CA LYS A 81 10.68 7.87 24.19
C LYS A 81 9.55 8.74 24.73
N GLY A 82 9.81 10.00 25.06
CA GLY A 82 8.80 10.96 25.45
C GLY A 82 7.80 11.21 24.32
N PHE A 83 8.29 11.39 23.10
CA PHE A 83 7.45 11.53 21.90
C PHE A 83 6.61 10.28 21.63
N GLU A 84 7.17 9.07 21.77
CA GLU A 84 6.41 7.81 21.63
C GLU A 84 5.26 7.75 22.64
N ARG A 85 5.54 8.05 23.94
CA ARG A 85 4.51 8.08 24.98
C ARG A 85 3.42 9.12 24.70
N TRP A 86 3.82 10.31 24.22
CA TRP A 86 2.88 11.36 23.84
C TRP A 86 1.97 10.95 22.67
N LEU A 87 2.51 10.25 21.65
CA LEU A 87 1.71 9.70 20.56
C LEU A 87 0.71 8.65 21.05
N ARG A 88 1.14 7.77 21.97
CA ARG A 88 0.26 6.75 22.59
C ARG A 88 -0.83 7.39 23.44
N ALA A 89 -0.52 8.43 24.20
CA ALA A 89 -1.50 9.19 24.99
C ALA A 89 -2.59 9.84 24.12
N LYS A 90 -2.30 10.09 22.83
CA LYS A 90 -3.30 10.51 21.83
C LYS A 90 -4.11 9.35 21.22
N ASN A 91 -4.07 8.16 21.81
CA ASN A 91 -4.76 6.96 21.36
C ASN A 91 -4.39 6.52 19.92
N LEU A 92 -3.17 6.84 19.47
CA LEU A 92 -2.68 6.33 18.20
C LEU A 92 -2.31 4.85 18.32
N CYS A 93 -2.73 4.05 17.34
CA CYS A 93 -2.37 2.63 17.34
C CYS A 93 -0.85 2.45 17.15
N ILE A 94 -0.33 1.30 17.64
CA ILE A 94 1.09 0.96 17.65
C ILE A 94 1.73 1.08 16.26
N ASN A 95 1.03 0.69 15.18
CA ASN A 95 1.54 0.78 13.81
C ASN A 95 1.64 2.22 13.32
N THR A 96 0.75 3.11 13.75
CA THR A 96 0.81 4.55 13.42
C THR A 96 1.97 5.20 14.16
N THR A 97 2.12 4.94 15.46
CA THR A 97 3.26 5.41 16.26
C THR A 97 4.58 4.94 15.65
N SER A 98 4.69 3.65 15.34
CA SER A 98 5.86 3.08 14.67
C SER A 98 6.15 3.72 13.30
N CYS A 99 5.11 4.08 12.52
CA CYS A 99 5.29 4.78 11.25
C CYS A 99 5.92 6.16 11.47
N TYR A 100 5.49 6.90 12.48
CA TYR A 100 6.08 8.20 12.83
C TYR A 100 7.53 8.04 13.26
N MET A 101 7.84 7.06 14.13
CA MET A 101 9.20 6.78 14.56
C MET A 101 10.12 6.42 13.40
N ARG A 102 9.67 5.55 12.47
CA ARG A 102 10.44 5.24 11.25
C ARG A 102 10.67 6.47 10.37
N SER A 103 9.69 7.35 10.26
CA SER A 103 9.84 8.59 9.49
C SER A 103 10.87 9.51 10.10
N ILE A 104 10.86 9.68 11.43
CA ILE A 104 11.87 10.49 12.14
C ILE A 104 13.26 9.85 12.00
N ARG A 105 13.38 8.52 12.17
CA ARG A 105 14.66 7.81 11.95
C ARG A 105 15.21 8.02 10.56
N ALA A 106 14.37 7.91 9.53
CA ALA A 106 14.78 8.10 8.15
C ALA A 106 15.28 9.54 7.89
N LEU A 107 14.64 10.55 8.49
CA LEU A 107 15.07 11.95 8.37
C LEU A 107 16.40 12.19 9.12
N LEU A 108 16.55 11.64 10.33
CA LEU A 108 17.81 11.73 11.08
C LEU A 108 18.99 11.08 10.33
N ASN A 109 18.77 9.89 9.75
CA ASN A 109 19.80 9.21 8.95
C ASN A 109 20.20 10.02 7.73
N ARG A 110 19.25 10.71 7.06
CA ARG A 110 19.55 11.58 5.91
C ARG A 110 20.32 12.84 6.28
N LEU A 111 20.13 13.34 7.47
CA LEU A 111 20.89 14.49 7.98
C LEU A 111 22.30 14.10 8.46
N SER A 112 22.74 12.86 8.18
CA SER A 112 24.08 12.32 8.49
C SER A 112 24.51 12.52 9.95
N VAL A 113 23.58 12.33 10.86
CA VAL A 113 23.85 12.53 12.27
C VAL A 113 24.60 11.33 12.84
N LYS A 114 25.88 11.50 13.15
CA LYS A 114 26.74 10.47 13.76
C LYS A 114 26.12 9.91 15.06
N ASN A 115 26.34 8.62 15.36
CA ASN A 115 25.95 7.91 16.61
C ASN A 115 24.44 7.82 16.91
N LYS A 116 23.57 7.73 15.90
CA LYS A 116 22.10 7.72 16.12
C LYS A 116 21.44 6.34 16.18
N ASP A 117 22.15 5.28 15.94
CA ASP A 117 21.57 3.93 16.05
C ASP A 117 21.05 3.66 17.47
N HIS A 118 21.77 4.10 18.49
CA HIS A 118 21.39 3.95 19.89
C HIS A 118 20.23 4.85 20.34
N VAL A 119 19.91 5.93 19.62
CA VAL A 119 18.80 6.84 19.97
C VAL A 119 17.44 6.15 19.83
N PHE A 120 17.34 5.13 18.96
CA PHE A 120 16.13 4.33 18.77
C PHE A 120 16.08 3.03 19.58
N ASP A 121 17.07 2.78 20.45
CA ASP A 121 17.08 1.58 21.28
C ASP A 121 15.88 1.54 22.23
N GLY A 122 15.12 0.45 22.17
CA GLY A 122 13.90 0.27 22.94
C GLY A 122 12.72 1.11 22.47
N ILE A 123 12.78 1.71 21.28
CA ILE A 123 11.66 2.36 20.59
C ILE A 123 11.11 1.43 19.51
N TYR A 124 9.80 1.20 19.54
CA TYR A 124 9.20 0.29 18.60
C TYR A 124 9.09 0.89 17.19
N THR A 125 9.87 0.36 16.26
CA THR A 125 9.83 0.72 14.84
C THR A 125 9.38 -0.43 13.94
N GLY A 126 8.87 -1.52 14.52
CA GLY A 126 8.38 -2.71 13.83
C GLY A 126 7.00 -2.55 13.21
N ARG A 127 6.40 -3.67 12.86
CA ARG A 127 5.02 -3.77 12.38
C ARG A 127 4.28 -4.80 13.22
N ALA A 128 3.31 -4.35 14.01
CA ALA A 128 2.44 -5.25 14.75
C ALA A 128 1.45 -5.94 13.79
N LYS A 129 1.13 -7.20 14.10
CA LYS A 129 0.11 -7.98 13.38
C LYS A 129 -1.23 -7.23 13.48
N THR A 130 -1.92 -7.11 12.36
CA THR A 130 -3.25 -6.50 12.26
C THR A 130 -4.27 -7.53 11.86
N GLU A 131 -5.53 -7.31 12.23
CA GLU A 131 -6.62 -8.18 11.78
C GLU A 131 -6.68 -8.27 10.27
N LYS A 132 -6.94 -9.45 9.77
CA LYS A 132 -7.12 -9.71 8.35
C LYS A 132 -8.46 -9.13 7.89
N ARG A 133 -8.43 -8.45 6.74
CA ARG A 133 -9.60 -7.74 6.19
C ARG A 133 -10.29 -8.51 5.07
N ALA A 134 -9.98 -9.78 4.90
CA ALA A 134 -10.63 -10.63 3.92
C ALA A 134 -12.06 -10.95 4.36
N ILE A 135 -12.99 -10.94 3.40
CA ILE A 135 -14.38 -11.38 3.55
C ILE A 135 -14.58 -12.73 2.86
N ALA A 136 -15.72 -13.38 3.11
CA ALA A 136 -16.09 -14.61 2.42
C ALA A 136 -16.49 -14.34 0.96
N GLU A 137 -16.41 -15.36 0.09
CA GLU A 137 -16.90 -15.26 -1.29
C GLU A 137 -18.41 -14.97 -1.35
N ALA A 138 -19.19 -15.54 -0.43
CA ALA A 138 -20.60 -15.21 -0.28
C ALA A 138 -20.86 -13.71 -0.07
N ASP A 139 -19.96 -13.02 0.62
CA ASP A 139 -20.05 -11.58 0.84
C ASP A 139 -19.73 -10.78 -0.44
N ILE A 140 -18.80 -11.25 -1.28
CA ILE A 140 -18.57 -10.68 -2.62
C ILE A 140 -19.86 -10.79 -3.45
N ILE A 141 -20.54 -11.96 -3.40
CA ILE A 141 -21.80 -12.18 -4.11
C ILE A 141 -22.91 -11.24 -3.57
N ARG A 142 -22.99 -11.04 -2.25
CA ARG A 142 -23.93 -10.07 -1.65
C ARG A 142 -23.67 -8.66 -2.15
N ILE A 143 -22.41 -8.23 -2.19
CA ILE A 143 -22.02 -6.91 -2.72
C ILE A 143 -22.40 -6.79 -4.20
N LYS A 144 -22.14 -7.83 -5.02
CA LYS A 144 -22.50 -7.87 -6.44
C LYS A 144 -23.99 -7.70 -6.67
N ARG A 145 -24.82 -8.36 -5.84
CA ARG A 145 -26.30 -8.37 -5.94
C ARG A 145 -26.97 -7.12 -5.40
N LEU A 146 -26.24 -6.18 -4.78
CA LEU A 146 -26.85 -4.96 -4.26
C LEU A 146 -27.49 -4.14 -5.38
N LYS A 147 -28.79 -3.86 -5.21
CA LYS A 147 -29.53 -2.94 -6.08
C LYS A 147 -29.17 -1.51 -5.69
N LEU A 148 -28.31 -0.87 -6.49
CA LEU A 148 -27.93 0.53 -6.32
C LEU A 148 -28.41 1.33 -7.53
N ARG A 149 -28.76 2.61 -7.30
CA ARG A 149 -29.19 3.51 -8.39
C ARG A 149 -28.05 3.70 -9.39
N PRO A 150 -28.30 3.47 -10.70
CA PRO A 150 -27.31 3.80 -11.75
C PRO A 150 -26.87 5.27 -11.68
N GLY A 151 -25.65 5.57 -12.10
CA GLY A 151 -25.10 6.93 -12.11
C GLY A 151 -24.65 7.49 -10.77
N LEU A 152 -25.01 6.89 -9.63
CA LEU A 152 -24.54 7.34 -8.34
C LEU A 152 -23.08 6.91 -8.09
N PHE A 153 -22.35 7.75 -7.38
CA PHE A 153 -20.97 7.45 -6.97
C PHE A 153 -20.85 6.12 -6.19
N GLN A 154 -21.88 5.74 -5.44
CA GLN A 154 -21.92 4.48 -4.70
C GLN A 154 -21.94 3.26 -5.63
N THR A 155 -22.59 3.35 -6.80
CA THR A 155 -22.59 2.30 -7.82
C THR A 155 -21.18 2.15 -8.42
N LEU A 156 -20.53 3.25 -8.77
CA LEU A 156 -19.14 3.25 -9.22
C LEU A 156 -18.21 2.61 -8.17
N VAL A 157 -18.39 2.93 -6.89
CA VAL A 157 -17.57 2.37 -5.80
C VAL A 157 -17.75 0.86 -5.69
N ARG A 158 -19.00 0.33 -5.78
CA ARG A 158 -19.25 -1.11 -5.80
C ARG A 158 -18.57 -1.77 -7.00
N ASP A 159 -18.72 -1.21 -8.18
CA ASP A 159 -18.21 -1.78 -9.41
C ASP A 159 -16.66 -1.77 -9.43
N ILE A 160 -16.04 -0.70 -8.94
CA ILE A 160 -14.57 -0.65 -8.75
C ILE A 160 -14.11 -1.67 -7.71
N PHE A 161 -14.84 -1.87 -6.62
CA PHE A 161 -14.50 -2.87 -5.62
C PHE A 161 -14.52 -4.29 -6.22
N LEU A 162 -15.54 -4.61 -7.01
CA LEU A 162 -15.66 -5.87 -7.74
C LEU A 162 -14.56 -6.01 -8.79
N PHE A 163 -14.28 -4.94 -9.54
CA PHE A 163 -13.19 -4.92 -10.51
C PHE A 163 -11.82 -5.17 -9.83
N CYS A 164 -11.55 -4.54 -8.69
CA CYS A 164 -10.35 -4.82 -7.91
C CYS A 164 -10.23 -6.31 -7.54
N TYR A 165 -11.33 -6.94 -7.16
CA TYR A 165 -11.37 -8.36 -6.84
C TYR A 165 -11.13 -9.22 -8.08
N TYR A 166 -11.84 -8.98 -9.17
CA TYR A 166 -11.70 -9.72 -10.44
C TYR A 166 -10.32 -9.56 -11.06
N ALA A 167 -9.74 -8.38 -10.94
CA ALA A 167 -8.37 -8.08 -11.42
C ALA A 167 -7.28 -8.57 -10.44
N MET A 168 -7.43 -9.79 -9.91
CA MET A 168 -6.46 -10.46 -9.03
C MET A 168 -6.06 -9.61 -7.82
N GLY A 169 -7.03 -8.92 -7.21
CA GLY A 169 -6.76 -8.07 -6.05
C GLY A 169 -6.00 -6.77 -6.40
N MET A 170 -6.23 -6.20 -7.56
CA MET A 170 -5.65 -4.92 -7.97
C MET A 170 -5.94 -3.83 -6.93
N PRO A 171 -4.94 -3.09 -6.43
CA PRO A 171 -5.19 -2.03 -5.46
C PRO A 171 -5.93 -0.85 -6.05
N PHE A 172 -6.71 -0.18 -5.22
CA PHE A 172 -7.47 1.01 -5.64
C PHE A 172 -6.60 2.11 -6.28
N VAL A 173 -5.35 2.28 -5.81
CA VAL A 173 -4.43 3.25 -6.43
C VAL A 173 -4.15 2.88 -7.89
N ASP A 174 -3.87 1.60 -8.17
CA ASP A 174 -3.56 1.14 -9.53
C ASP A 174 -4.80 1.24 -10.42
N VAL A 175 -6.01 0.97 -9.90
CA VAL A 175 -7.28 1.19 -10.61
C VAL A 175 -7.57 2.68 -10.86
N ALA A 176 -7.27 3.54 -9.89
CA ALA A 176 -7.52 4.97 -10.04
C ALA A 176 -6.68 5.61 -11.16
N PHE A 177 -5.43 5.16 -11.31
CA PHE A 177 -4.51 5.63 -12.34
C PHE A 177 -4.53 4.78 -13.63
N LEU A 178 -5.44 3.80 -13.73
CA LEU A 178 -5.52 2.90 -14.87
C LEU A 178 -5.92 3.66 -16.14
N ARG A 179 -5.10 3.52 -17.19
CA ARG A 179 -5.34 4.16 -18.49
C ARG A 179 -5.89 3.16 -19.51
N ARG A 180 -6.68 3.65 -20.45
CA ARG A 180 -7.23 2.84 -21.55
C ARG A 180 -6.14 2.22 -22.41
N SER A 181 -5.02 2.92 -22.63
CA SER A 181 -3.84 2.41 -23.34
C SER A 181 -3.18 1.19 -22.71
N GLN A 182 -3.52 0.85 -21.48
CA GLN A 182 -3.03 -0.34 -20.78
C GLN A 182 -3.89 -1.59 -21.02
N ILE A 183 -5.00 -1.43 -21.76
CA ILE A 183 -5.86 -2.53 -22.22
C ILE A 183 -5.40 -2.89 -23.62
N CYS A 184 -4.83 -4.10 -23.77
CA CYS A 184 -4.29 -4.60 -25.03
C CYS A 184 -4.98 -5.93 -25.38
N GLY A 185 -5.93 -5.90 -26.34
CA GLY A 185 -6.75 -7.08 -26.66
C GLY A 185 -7.51 -7.55 -25.42
N ASN A 186 -7.38 -8.83 -25.09
CA ASN A 186 -8.04 -9.43 -23.92
C ASN A 186 -7.17 -9.42 -22.66
N GLN A 187 -6.24 -8.49 -22.55
CA GLN A 187 -5.35 -8.38 -21.41
C GLN A 187 -5.23 -6.93 -20.92
N LEU A 188 -5.12 -6.79 -19.61
CA LEU A 188 -4.75 -5.56 -18.94
C LEU A 188 -3.30 -5.66 -18.48
N VAL A 189 -2.42 -4.77 -18.97
CA VAL A 189 -1.00 -4.74 -18.63
C VAL A 189 -0.69 -3.45 -17.90
N TYR A 190 -0.34 -3.53 -16.64
CA TYR A 190 -0.02 -2.34 -15.84
C TYR A 190 1.21 -2.53 -14.95
N TYR A 191 1.77 -1.41 -14.51
CA TYR A 191 2.85 -1.39 -13.55
C TYR A 191 2.33 -0.95 -12.19
N ARG A 192 2.63 -1.74 -11.16
CA ARG A 192 2.23 -1.44 -9.78
C ARG A 192 2.75 -0.08 -9.34
N HIS A 193 1.87 0.81 -8.94
CA HIS A 193 2.22 2.17 -8.50
C HIS A 193 3.22 2.20 -7.34
N LYS A 194 3.16 1.20 -6.45
CA LYS A 194 4.02 1.10 -5.28
C LYS A 194 5.38 0.45 -5.54
N THR A 195 5.46 -0.53 -6.43
CA THR A 195 6.64 -1.42 -6.57
C THR A 195 7.25 -1.40 -7.96
N GLY A 196 6.61 -0.77 -8.94
CA GLY A 196 7.02 -0.79 -10.33
C GLY A 196 6.93 -2.17 -11.00
N GLN A 197 6.41 -3.20 -10.32
CA GLN A 197 6.28 -4.54 -10.88
C GLN A 197 5.23 -4.57 -11.99
N ARG A 198 5.58 -5.16 -13.13
CA ARG A 198 4.64 -5.42 -14.23
C ARG A 198 3.68 -6.53 -13.83
N VAL A 199 2.39 -6.28 -14.01
CA VAL A 199 1.31 -7.25 -13.79
C VAL A 199 0.49 -7.35 -15.07
N VAL A 200 0.17 -8.58 -15.45
CA VAL A 200 -0.72 -8.90 -16.58
C VAL A 200 -1.96 -9.55 -16.00
N VAL A 201 -3.11 -9.02 -16.35
CA VAL A 201 -4.42 -9.53 -15.89
C VAL A 201 -5.22 -9.91 -17.15
N PRO A 202 -5.62 -11.18 -17.30
CA PRO A 202 -6.60 -11.56 -18.31
C PRO A 202 -7.91 -10.82 -18.04
N LEU A 203 -8.54 -10.28 -19.07
CA LEU A 203 -9.82 -9.59 -18.94
C LEU A 203 -10.96 -10.59 -19.13
N GLU A 204 -11.67 -10.84 -18.05
CA GLU A 204 -12.87 -11.68 -18.05
C GLU A 204 -14.12 -10.86 -18.45
N PRO A 205 -15.19 -11.50 -18.97
CA PRO A 205 -16.41 -10.81 -19.41
C PRO A 205 -16.98 -9.86 -18.34
N CYS A 206 -16.99 -10.28 -17.08
CA CYS A 206 -17.50 -9.46 -15.97
C CYS A 206 -16.66 -8.18 -15.73
N MET A 207 -15.38 -8.18 -16.12
CA MET A 207 -14.51 -7.00 -16.06
C MET A 207 -14.77 -6.07 -17.24
N LEU A 208 -14.95 -6.63 -18.43
CA LEU A 208 -15.29 -5.89 -19.66
C LEU A 208 -16.62 -5.17 -19.51
N GLU A 209 -17.64 -5.81 -18.95
CA GLU A 209 -18.94 -5.18 -18.62
C GLU A 209 -18.79 -3.95 -17.71
N ILE A 210 -17.91 -4.04 -16.69
CA ILE A 210 -17.65 -2.91 -15.81
C ILE A 210 -16.91 -1.80 -16.56
N ILE A 211 -15.88 -2.11 -17.37
CA ILE A 211 -15.13 -1.14 -18.14
C ILE A 211 -16.05 -0.39 -19.12
N GLU A 212 -16.92 -1.12 -19.84
CA GLU A 212 -17.83 -0.55 -20.82
C GLU A 212 -18.87 0.36 -20.16
N ARG A 213 -19.37 0.02 -18.98
CA ARG A 213 -20.31 0.87 -18.22
C ARG A 213 -19.76 2.26 -17.90
N TYR A 214 -18.46 2.39 -17.80
CA TYR A 214 -17.76 3.67 -17.50
C TYR A 214 -16.95 4.18 -18.69
N ARG A 215 -17.33 3.76 -19.91
CA ARG A 215 -16.69 4.26 -21.14
C ARG A 215 -16.90 5.76 -21.27
N SER A 216 -15.84 6.48 -21.60
CA SER A 216 -15.82 7.92 -21.81
C SER A 216 -14.60 8.31 -22.63
N ASP A 217 -14.50 9.55 -23.05
CA ASP A 217 -13.35 10.09 -23.80
C ASP A 217 -12.12 10.37 -22.92
N SER A 218 -12.19 10.04 -21.63
CA SER A 218 -11.07 10.17 -20.71
C SER A 218 -9.98 9.15 -21.01
N ASP A 219 -8.72 9.53 -20.84
CA ASP A 219 -7.58 8.60 -20.85
C ASP A 219 -7.68 7.53 -19.75
N TYR A 220 -8.34 7.85 -18.65
CA TYR A 220 -8.56 6.91 -17.53
C TYR A 220 -9.72 5.97 -17.84
N VAL A 221 -9.58 4.71 -17.40
CA VAL A 221 -10.63 3.68 -17.55
C VAL A 221 -11.85 4.04 -16.71
N PHE A 222 -11.63 4.55 -15.50
CA PHE A 222 -12.69 4.92 -14.56
C PHE A 222 -12.71 6.42 -14.29
N PRO A 223 -13.90 7.04 -14.09
CA PRO A 223 -14.05 8.48 -13.90
C PRO A 223 -13.64 8.91 -12.47
N LEU A 224 -12.45 8.54 -12.04
CA LEU A 224 -11.90 8.87 -10.74
C LEU A 224 -11.00 10.10 -10.79
N LEU A 225 -10.18 10.19 -11.83
CA LEU A 225 -9.22 11.26 -12.05
C LEU A 225 -9.55 11.99 -13.34
N LYS A 226 -9.16 13.27 -13.39
CA LYS A 226 -9.36 14.13 -14.57
C LYS A 226 -8.03 14.60 -15.14
N SER A 227 -7.10 14.98 -14.26
CA SER A 227 -5.83 15.58 -14.67
C SER A 227 -4.80 14.53 -15.05
N LEU A 228 -4.05 14.77 -16.13
CA LEU A 228 -2.88 13.97 -16.49
C LEU A 228 -1.60 14.47 -15.80
N ASN A 229 -1.64 15.65 -15.18
CA ASN A 229 -0.52 16.14 -14.39
C ASN A 229 -0.38 15.28 -13.11
N PRO A 230 0.79 14.64 -12.86
CA PRO A 230 0.97 13.69 -11.79
C PRO A 230 0.67 14.26 -10.38
N GLN A 231 0.99 15.53 -10.15
CA GLN A 231 0.78 16.18 -8.85
C GLN A 231 -0.71 16.43 -8.60
N ILE A 232 -1.42 16.95 -9.59
CA ILE A 232 -2.85 17.23 -9.52
C ILE A 232 -3.62 15.91 -9.42
N ALA A 233 -3.32 14.94 -10.27
CA ALA A 233 -3.94 13.61 -10.26
C ALA A 233 -3.77 12.90 -8.90
N TYR A 234 -2.60 13.05 -8.26
CA TYR A 234 -2.39 12.50 -6.93
C TYR A 234 -3.28 13.17 -5.86
N GLN A 235 -3.48 14.48 -5.93
CA GLN A 235 -4.40 15.18 -5.03
C GLN A 235 -5.87 14.78 -5.26
N GLU A 236 -6.27 14.61 -6.52
CA GLU A 236 -7.58 14.05 -6.87
C GLU A 236 -7.76 12.64 -6.31
N TYR A 237 -6.73 11.78 -6.49
CA TYR A 237 -6.71 10.42 -5.94
C TYR A 237 -6.92 10.40 -4.42
N LEU A 238 -6.22 11.23 -3.66
CA LEU A 238 -6.37 11.28 -2.19
C LEU A 238 -7.81 11.63 -1.78
N LYS A 239 -8.43 12.62 -2.45
CA LYS A 239 -9.84 12.98 -2.22
C LYS A 239 -10.77 11.81 -2.56
N LYS A 240 -10.54 11.15 -3.71
CA LYS A 240 -11.33 9.99 -4.16
C LYS A 240 -11.15 8.78 -3.25
N LEU A 241 -9.95 8.50 -2.76
CA LEU A 241 -9.68 7.42 -1.81
C LEU A 241 -10.50 7.58 -0.52
N ASN A 242 -10.58 8.80 0.02
CA ASN A 242 -11.37 9.09 1.21
C ASN A 242 -12.88 8.87 0.96
N SER A 243 -13.39 9.37 -0.16
CA SER A 243 -14.79 9.19 -0.55
C SER A 243 -15.11 7.71 -0.84
N TYR A 244 -14.20 7.01 -1.53
CA TYR A 244 -14.29 5.59 -1.81
C TYR A 244 -14.41 4.76 -0.52
N ASN A 245 -13.49 4.95 0.44
CA ASN A 245 -13.53 4.23 1.71
C ASN A 245 -14.79 4.56 2.54
N ARG A 246 -15.30 5.80 2.47
CA ARG A 246 -16.57 6.18 3.11
C ARG A 246 -17.75 5.45 2.48
N SER A 247 -17.82 5.40 1.15
CA SER A 247 -18.89 4.69 0.42
C SER A 247 -18.81 3.18 0.62
N LEU A 248 -17.60 2.59 0.70
CA LEU A 248 -17.45 1.16 1.03
C LEU A 248 -18.04 0.79 2.39
N LYS A 249 -17.93 1.66 3.40
CA LYS A 249 -18.59 1.43 4.70
C LYS A 249 -20.11 1.38 4.57
N SER A 250 -20.69 2.27 3.75
CA SER A 250 -22.12 2.27 3.48
C SER A 250 -22.56 1.04 2.68
N ILE A 251 -21.77 0.60 1.70
CA ILE A 251 -22.00 -0.64 0.94
C ILE A 251 -21.97 -1.85 1.87
N ALA A 252 -21.00 -1.95 2.77
CA ALA A 252 -20.92 -3.02 3.76
C ALA A 252 -22.20 -3.10 4.61
N LYS A 253 -22.68 -1.96 5.11
CA LYS A 253 -23.93 -1.89 5.89
C LYS A 253 -25.14 -2.35 5.07
N LYS A 254 -25.27 -1.88 3.81
CA LYS A 254 -26.38 -2.27 2.92
C LYS A 254 -26.33 -3.75 2.54
N ALA A 255 -25.15 -4.35 2.44
CA ALA A 255 -24.95 -5.76 2.17
C ALA A 255 -25.08 -6.66 3.41
N GLY A 256 -25.36 -6.08 4.59
CA GLY A 256 -25.45 -6.83 5.86
C GLY A 256 -24.13 -7.46 6.30
N LEU A 257 -22.98 -6.84 5.98
CA LEU A 257 -21.67 -7.37 6.34
C LEU A 257 -21.28 -6.95 7.77
N PRO A 258 -20.74 -7.86 8.58
CA PRO A 258 -20.36 -7.58 9.96
C PRO A 258 -19.06 -6.75 10.07
N ILE A 259 -18.35 -6.58 8.96
CA ILE A 259 -17.04 -5.91 8.93
C ILE A 259 -17.07 -4.62 8.11
N ARG A 260 -16.10 -3.76 8.35
CA ARG A 260 -15.88 -2.55 7.56
C ARG A 260 -15.08 -2.86 6.30
N LEU A 261 -15.65 -2.60 5.13
CA LEU A 261 -14.93 -2.66 3.88
C LEU A 261 -13.96 -1.48 3.74
N THR A 262 -12.81 -1.75 3.15
CA THR A 262 -11.78 -0.77 2.81
C THR A 262 -11.26 -1.01 1.40
N SER A 263 -10.50 -0.07 0.85
CA SER A 263 -9.85 -0.20 -0.45
C SER A 263 -8.88 -1.40 -0.56
N TYR A 264 -8.49 -1.99 0.56
CA TYR A 264 -7.63 -3.18 0.60
C TYR A 264 -8.41 -4.49 0.76
N THR A 265 -9.70 -4.44 1.13
CA THR A 265 -10.49 -5.64 1.40
C THR A 265 -10.58 -6.55 0.19
N ALA A 266 -10.83 -6.03 -1.02
CA ALA A 266 -10.87 -6.82 -2.26
C ALA A 266 -9.56 -7.62 -2.46
N ARG A 267 -8.42 -6.99 -2.24
CA ARG A 267 -7.11 -7.63 -2.36
C ARG A 267 -6.85 -8.70 -1.31
N HIS A 268 -7.19 -8.43 -0.06
CA HIS A 268 -7.10 -9.44 1.00
C HIS A 268 -8.01 -10.63 0.73
N THR A 269 -9.22 -10.37 0.24
CA THR A 269 -10.20 -11.41 -0.09
C THR A 269 -9.68 -12.28 -1.24
N TRP A 270 -9.26 -11.67 -2.36
CA TRP A 270 -8.73 -12.43 -3.49
C TRP A 270 -7.54 -13.31 -3.09
N ALA A 271 -6.57 -12.76 -2.36
CA ALA A 271 -5.41 -13.51 -1.90
C ALA A 271 -5.79 -14.68 -0.98
N SER A 272 -6.75 -14.47 -0.07
CA SER A 272 -7.21 -15.52 0.85
C SER A 272 -8.01 -16.60 0.14
N VAL A 273 -8.86 -16.23 -0.83
CA VAL A 273 -9.63 -17.16 -1.66
C VAL A 273 -8.70 -17.98 -2.54
N ALA A 274 -7.79 -17.33 -3.28
CA ALA A 274 -6.81 -18.03 -4.12
C ALA A 274 -5.99 -19.04 -3.30
N TYR A 275 -5.51 -18.64 -2.13
CA TYR A 275 -4.81 -19.55 -1.23
C TYR A 275 -5.72 -20.66 -0.71
N GLY A 276 -6.99 -20.37 -0.38
CA GLY A 276 -8.01 -21.35 -0.01
C GLY A 276 -8.30 -22.37 -1.12
N SER A 277 -8.22 -21.95 -2.37
CA SER A 277 -8.39 -22.77 -3.58
C SER A 277 -7.12 -23.50 -4.02
N ASN A 278 -6.13 -23.65 -3.15
CA ASN A 278 -4.87 -24.33 -3.40
C ASN A 278 -3.98 -23.73 -4.50
N VAL A 279 -4.17 -22.45 -4.84
CA VAL A 279 -3.23 -21.76 -5.72
C VAL A 279 -1.90 -21.57 -4.97
N GLU A 280 -0.80 -21.89 -5.62
CA GLU A 280 0.54 -21.80 -5.05
C GLU A 280 0.92 -20.39 -4.64
N LEU A 281 1.61 -20.24 -3.51
CA LEU A 281 2.02 -18.95 -2.97
C LEU A 281 2.85 -18.09 -3.95
N PRO A 282 3.81 -18.66 -4.73
CA PRO A 282 4.53 -17.91 -5.77
C PRO A 282 3.61 -17.33 -6.84
N VAL A 283 2.59 -18.09 -7.27
CA VAL A 283 1.60 -17.66 -8.27
C VAL A 283 0.78 -16.50 -7.71
N ILE A 284 0.26 -16.61 -6.49
CA ILE A 284 -0.45 -15.54 -5.79
C ILE A 284 0.45 -14.31 -5.65
N SER A 285 1.71 -14.49 -5.27
CA SER A 285 2.67 -13.40 -5.12
C SER A 285 2.90 -12.65 -6.44
N LYS A 286 3.06 -13.37 -7.54
CA LYS A 286 3.22 -12.82 -8.89
C LYS A 286 1.97 -12.07 -9.33
N ALA A 287 0.78 -12.66 -9.16
CA ALA A 287 -0.50 -12.03 -9.49
C ALA A 287 -0.73 -10.72 -8.70
N LEU A 288 -0.34 -10.71 -7.43
CA LEU A 288 -0.39 -9.51 -6.60
C LEU A 288 0.72 -8.49 -6.93
N GLY A 289 1.70 -8.80 -7.75
CA GLY A 289 2.84 -7.93 -8.07
C GLY A 289 3.70 -7.63 -6.83
N HIS A 290 3.98 -8.65 -6.01
CA HIS A 290 4.90 -8.53 -4.89
C HIS A 290 6.33 -8.83 -5.32
N SER A 291 7.28 -8.00 -4.90
CA SER A 291 8.72 -8.24 -5.10
C SER A 291 9.28 -9.30 -4.12
N ASN A 292 8.60 -9.50 -2.99
CA ASN A 292 8.97 -10.49 -1.97
C ASN A 292 7.75 -11.35 -1.61
N PRO A 293 7.82 -12.69 -1.79
CA PRO A 293 6.73 -13.61 -1.47
C PRO A 293 6.26 -13.55 -0.01
N ARG A 294 7.14 -13.26 0.94
CA ARG A 294 6.76 -13.07 2.36
C ARG A 294 5.70 -11.98 2.56
N THR A 295 5.65 -10.99 1.66
CA THR A 295 4.61 -9.95 1.69
C THR A 295 3.22 -10.56 1.47
N THR A 296 3.10 -11.62 0.69
CA THR A 296 1.83 -12.29 0.39
C THR A 296 1.21 -12.91 1.63
N LEU A 297 2.01 -13.45 2.56
CA LEU A 297 1.53 -14.03 3.81
C LEU A 297 0.79 -13.00 4.70
N THR A 298 1.04 -11.72 4.53
CA THR A 298 0.31 -10.68 5.27
C THR A 298 -1.15 -10.56 4.84
N TYR A 299 -1.50 -11.03 3.65
CA TYR A 299 -2.85 -10.95 3.08
C TYR A 299 -3.68 -12.22 3.33
N ILE A 300 -3.04 -13.36 3.55
CA ILE A 300 -3.67 -14.66 3.70
C ILE A 300 -4.14 -14.85 5.14
N LYS A 301 -5.37 -15.33 5.37
CA LYS A 301 -5.82 -15.80 6.68
C LYS A 301 -4.92 -16.95 7.16
N ASP A 302 -4.82 -17.12 8.46
CA ASP A 302 -4.02 -18.21 9.05
C ASP A 302 -4.48 -19.57 8.47
N ILE A 303 -3.53 -20.47 8.30
CA ILE A 303 -3.78 -21.86 7.89
C ILE A 303 -4.58 -22.51 9.02
N ASN A 304 -5.75 -23.05 8.72
CA ASN A 304 -6.54 -23.79 9.71
C ASN A 304 -6.09 -25.24 9.79
N ASP A 305 -6.39 -25.91 10.91
CA ASP A 305 -5.99 -27.28 11.19
C ASP A 305 -6.53 -28.28 10.15
N ASN A 306 -7.71 -28.00 9.55
CA ASN A 306 -8.27 -28.82 8.48
C ASN A 306 -7.37 -28.90 7.25
N ARG A 307 -6.66 -27.80 6.89
CA ARG A 307 -5.69 -27.83 5.78
C ARG A 307 -4.46 -28.66 6.10
N LEU A 308 -4.00 -28.63 7.35
CA LEU A 308 -2.89 -29.49 7.79
C LEU A 308 -3.30 -30.99 7.72
N ALA A 309 -4.51 -31.28 8.19
CA ALA A 309 -5.04 -32.66 8.11
C ALA A 309 -5.19 -33.13 6.66
N GLN A 310 -5.74 -32.27 5.77
CA GLN A 310 -5.87 -32.61 4.34
C GLN A 310 -4.51 -32.85 3.67
N ALA A 311 -3.52 -32.01 3.96
CA ALA A 311 -2.17 -32.13 3.42
C ALA A 311 -1.52 -33.44 3.91
N SER A 312 -1.66 -33.76 5.20
CA SER A 312 -1.18 -35.01 5.78
C SER A 312 -1.83 -36.23 5.11
N HIS A 313 -3.16 -36.21 4.98
CA HIS A 313 -3.91 -37.28 4.32
C HIS A 313 -3.47 -37.48 2.86
N LEU A 314 -3.29 -36.39 2.10
CA LEU A 314 -2.84 -36.45 0.72
C LEU A 314 -1.44 -37.08 0.59
N ILE A 315 -0.53 -36.76 1.50
CA ILE A 315 0.83 -37.32 1.51
C ILE A 315 0.77 -38.81 1.86
N LEU A 316 0.02 -39.18 2.89
CA LEU A 316 -0.10 -40.57 3.35
C LEU A 316 -0.78 -41.47 2.31
N SER A 317 -1.84 -40.98 1.64
CA SER A 317 -2.53 -41.73 0.60
C SER A 317 -1.65 -42.07 -0.60
N ARG A 318 -0.68 -41.22 -0.95
CA ARG A 318 0.29 -41.51 -2.02
C ARG A 318 1.21 -42.65 -1.67
N VAL A 319 1.65 -42.75 -0.41
CA VAL A 319 2.52 -43.82 0.08
C VAL A 319 1.74 -45.14 0.23
N GLN A 320 0.48 -45.07 0.67
CA GLN A 320 -0.37 -46.27 0.83
C GLN A 320 -0.79 -46.88 -0.50
N ASN A 321 -0.98 -46.09 -1.57
CA ASN A 321 -1.35 -46.60 -2.89
C ASN A 321 -0.20 -47.23 -3.69
N GLU A 322 1.06 -47.08 -3.22
CA GLU A 322 2.21 -47.77 -3.84
C GLU A 322 2.51 -49.13 -3.23
N ILE A 323 1.71 -49.61 -2.24
CA ILE A 323 1.88 -50.90 -1.54
C ILE A 323 0.84 -51.92 -1.99
N CYS A 324 0.02 -51.63 -3.01
CA CYS A 324 -0.92 -52.59 -3.63
C CYS A 324 -0.49 -52.98 -5.01
#